data_6d9b2867e75fe89dbf7260a47cc0141c
#
_entry.id   6d9b2867e75fe89dbf7260a47cc0141c
#
_cell.length_a   1.000
_cell.length_b   1.000
_cell.length_c   1.000
_cell.angle_alpha   90.00
_cell.angle_beta   90.00
_cell.angle_gamma   90.00
#
_symmetry.space_group_name_H-M   'P 1'
#
loop_
_entity.id
_entity.type
_entity.pdbx_description
1 polymer ?
#
loop_
_entity_poly.entity_id
_entity_poly.type
_entity_poly.pdbx_seq_one_letter_code
_entity_poly.pdbx_strand_id
1 'polypeptide(L)'
;MSNKPTVSQSKARSWRLCKQQYHFKYFLKLRKKRTKRPLKFGGIMHDILEVHLDGGDPLEKLAEIEDEGGKLFDEELEEYGNIIEDIETIFLEYRNYWPQDSWKIIPVEGKASEHEFEVEVIKGIVFNGRIDFLCATRKLTWLGEHKTFGQLPNEDHRWKDLQSVVYFKVVEMMGWLGKRQFDGVCWNYIHSKAPSIPQIKKDGGMSTRKLVTLPSVVRRVARDNNIDLEDITDIVERAEDSRHDYFQRIYTPINRSVVDFIWNGFIDTAIEIVDNHGKQSQMHVGKHCDWCDYEPICRAKMLGTDTDFIIEREYEVKENDNAKEETPKKVTPKRVVASKKNTRKSGA
;
A
#
# COMPACT_ATOMS: atom_id res chain seq x y z
N MET A 1 28.37 -12.61 -0.18
CA MET A 1 27.73 -11.38 -0.69
C MET A 1 27.91 -10.30 0.37
N SER A 2 28.42 -9.12 0.01
CA SER A 2 28.61 -8.00 0.94
C SER A 2 27.25 -7.58 1.48
N ASN A 3 27.07 -7.65 2.81
CA ASN A 3 25.80 -7.31 3.47
C ASN A 3 25.66 -5.77 3.54
N LYS A 4 25.53 -5.13 2.37
CA LYS A 4 25.34 -3.68 2.29
C LYS A 4 23.98 -3.30 2.88
N PRO A 5 23.90 -2.21 3.65
CA PRO A 5 22.62 -1.75 4.17
C PRO A 5 21.68 -1.35 3.04
N THR A 6 20.43 -1.80 3.14
CA THR A 6 19.39 -1.53 2.16
C THR A 6 18.39 -0.49 2.64
N VAL A 7 18.03 0.43 1.77
CA VAL A 7 16.98 1.44 1.98
C VAL A 7 15.91 1.26 0.93
N SER A 8 14.65 1.48 1.29
CA SER A 8 13.53 1.53 0.36
C SER A 8 12.78 2.84 0.51
N GLN A 9 11.93 3.18 -0.46
CA GLN A 9 11.07 4.35 -0.39
C GLN A 9 10.22 4.35 0.89
N SER A 10 9.65 3.22 1.25
CA SER A 10 8.81 3.09 2.45
C SER A 10 9.62 3.21 3.74
N LYS A 11 10.88 2.76 3.77
CA LYS A 11 11.82 3.00 4.87
C LYS A 11 12.10 4.50 5.03
N ALA A 12 12.43 5.18 3.94
CA ALA A 12 12.70 6.61 3.94
C ALA A 12 11.49 7.44 4.37
N ARG A 13 10.30 7.10 3.87
CA ARG A 13 9.03 7.76 4.26
C ARG A 13 8.74 7.59 5.75
N SER A 14 8.90 6.36 6.27
CA SER A 14 8.69 6.08 7.70
C SER A 14 9.68 6.83 8.58
N TRP A 15 10.97 6.87 8.19
CA TRP A 15 12.02 7.59 8.90
C TRP A 15 11.73 9.09 9.00
N ARG A 16 11.36 9.71 7.87
CA ARG A 16 11.00 11.14 7.82
C ARG A 16 9.78 11.48 8.67
N LEU A 17 8.79 10.58 8.69
CA LEU A 17 7.56 10.78 9.43
C LEU A 17 7.79 10.65 10.94
N CYS A 18 8.39 9.55 11.38
CA CYS A 18 8.69 9.27 12.79
C CYS A 18 9.76 8.18 12.92
N LYS A 19 10.92 8.55 13.48
CA LYS A 19 12.03 7.61 13.67
C LYS A 19 11.66 6.43 14.59
N GLN A 20 10.76 6.66 15.57
CA GLN A 20 10.25 5.58 16.43
C GLN A 20 9.37 4.61 15.65
N GLN A 21 8.53 5.09 14.72
CA GLN A 21 7.74 4.24 13.81
C GLN A 21 8.67 3.37 12.94
N TYR A 22 9.73 3.99 12.38
CA TYR A 22 10.76 3.26 11.63
C TYR A 22 11.40 2.17 12.48
N HIS A 23 11.76 2.48 13.73
CA HIS A 23 12.36 1.53 14.66
C HIS A 23 11.46 0.32 14.90
N PHE A 24 10.19 0.53 15.23
CA PHE A 24 9.23 -0.57 15.40
C PHE A 24 9.07 -1.40 14.13
N LYS A 25 8.89 -0.75 13.00
CA LYS A 25 8.56 -1.41 11.74
C LYS A 25 9.74 -2.16 11.10
N TYR A 26 10.93 -1.55 11.09
CA TYR A 26 12.05 -2.05 10.30
C TYR A 26 13.22 -2.58 11.11
N PHE A 27 13.38 -2.13 12.36
CA PHE A 27 14.41 -2.66 13.25
C PHE A 27 13.87 -3.80 14.10
N LEU A 28 12.77 -3.58 14.84
CA LEU A 28 12.10 -4.61 15.61
C LEU A 28 11.19 -5.51 14.76
N LYS A 29 10.95 -5.15 13.48
CA LYS A 29 10.13 -5.89 12.52
C LYS A 29 8.69 -6.18 13.02
N LEU A 30 8.17 -5.32 13.88
CA LEU A 30 6.82 -5.48 14.40
C LEU A 30 5.79 -5.20 13.30
N ARG A 31 4.81 -6.06 13.20
CA ARG A 31 3.65 -5.94 12.32
C ARG A 31 2.40 -6.19 13.13
N LYS A 32 1.33 -5.42 12.90
CA LYS A 32 0.02 -5.74 13.51
C LYS A 32 -0.47 -7.10 13.03
N LYS A 33 -0.97 -7.92 13.95
CA LYS A 33 -1.61 -9.21 13.64
C LYS A 33 -2.85 -9.04 12.76
N ARG A 34 -3.55 -7.90 12.91
CA ARG A 34 -4.73 -7.57 12.10
C ARG A 34 -4.40 -6.43 11.13
N THR A 35 -4.62 -6.65 9.86
CA THR A 35 -4.43 -5.66 8.80
C THR A 35 -5.75 -4.94 8.53
N LYS A 36 -5.73 -3.60 8.49
CA LYS A 36 -6.93 -2.81 8.19
C LYS A 36 -7.44 -3.11 6.77
N ARG A 37 -8.78 -3.15 6.59
CA ARG A 37 -9.44 -3.44 5.31
C ARG A 37 -8.83 -2.70 4.10
N PRO A 38 -8.57 -1.38 4.14
CA PRO A 38 -8.01 -0.68 2.98
C PRO A 38 -6.64 -1.20 2.54
N LEU A 39 -5.79 -1.61 3.48
CA LEU A 39 -4.47 -2.17 3.19
C LEU A 39 -4.57 -3.58 2.59
N LYS A 40 -5.47 -4.41 3.13
CA LYS A 40 -5.75 -5.76 2.62
C LYS A 40 -6.34 -5.69 1.21
N PHE A 41 -7.35 -4.83 1.01
CA PHE A 41 -7.93 -4.57 -0.30
C PHE A 41 -6.86 -4.10 -1.31
N GLY A 42 -6.01 -3.14 -0.91
CA GLY A 42 -4.93 -2.63 -1.75
C GLY A 42 -3.94 -3.70 -2.17
N GLY A 43 -3.50 -4.55 -1.24
CA GLY A 43 -2.59 -5.66 -1.53
C GLY A 43 -3.18 -6.63 -2.55
N ILE A 44 -4.37 -7.16 -2.28
CA ILE A 44 -5.04 -8.11 -3.18
C ILE A 44 -5.31 -7.49 -4.56
N MET A 45 -5.73 -6.22 -4.60
CA MET A 45 -5.96 -5.53 -5.87
C MET A 45 -4.67 -5.39 -6.68
N HIS A 46 -3.52 -5.12 -6.05
CA HIS A 46 -2.22 -5.10 -6.73
C HIS A 46 -1.87 -6.48 -7.29
N ASP A 47 -2.05 -7.56 -6.49
CA ASP A 47 -1.72 -8.92 -6.93
C ASP A 47 -2.52 -9.34 -8.18
N ILE A 48 -3.82 -9.02 -8.25
CA ILE A 48 -4.64 -9.34 -9.42
C ILE A 48 -4.35 -8.43 -10.63
N LEU A 49 -3.96 -7.18 -10.39
CA LEU A 49 -3.54 -6.27 -11.47
C LEU A 49 -2.20 -6.68 -12.08
N GLU A 50 -1.27 -7.20 -11.26
CA GLU A 50 -0.02 -7.81 -11.73
C GLU A 50 -0.32 -8.96 -12.68
N VAL A 51 -1.13 -9.94 -12.22
CA VAL A 51 -1.54 -11.10 -13.04
C VAL A 51 -2.23 -10.65 -14.32
N HIS A 52 -3.09 -9.63 -14.24
CA HIS A 52 -3.78 -9.08 -15.42
C HIS A 52 -2.80 -8.48 -16.45
N LEU A 53 -1.82 -7.71 -16.00
CA LEU A 53 -0.83 -7.09 -16.89
C LEU A 53 0.12 -8.12 -17.51
N ASP A 54 0.47 -9.16 -16.78
CA ASP A 54 1.34 -10.25 -17.24
C ASP A 54 0.59 -11.30 -18.09
N GLY A 55 -0.74 -11.11 -18.31
CA GLY A 55 -1.56 -11.94 -19.20
C GLY A 55 -2.05 -13.25 -18.57
N GLY A 56 -1.99 -13.39 -17.25
CA GLY A 56 -2.58 -14.50 -16.50
C GLY A 56 -4.08 -14.33 -16.26
N ASP A 57 -4.66 -15.23 -15.44
CA ASP A 57 -6.06 -15.14 -15.02
C ASP A 57 -6.20 -14.49 -13.62
N PRO A 58 -6.66 -13.25 -13.53
CA PRO A 58 -6.84 -12.56 -12.25
C PRO A 58 -7.91 -13.17 -11.35
N LEU A 59 -8.92 -13.85 -11.93
CA LEU A 59 -9.99 -14.46 -11.13
C LEU A 59 -9.51 -15.79 -10.52
N GLU A 60 -8.68 -16.55 -11.22
CA GLU A 60 -8.00 -17.72 -10.66
C GLU A 60 -7.11 -17.30 -9.48
N LYS A 61 -6.34 -16.20 -9.65
CA LYS A 61 -5.52 -15.65 -8.56
C LYS A 61 -6.36 -15.20 -7.37
N LEU A 62 -7.52 -14.59 -7.61
CA LEU A 62 -8.43 -14.16 -6.55
C LEU A 62 -9.01 -15.36 -5.78
N ALA A 63 -9.36 -16.45 -6.48
CA ALA A 63 -9.82 -17.69 -5.87
C ALA A 63 -8.73 -18.37 -5.02
N GLU A 64 -7.46 -18.37 -5.47
CA GLU A 64 -6.33 -18.84 -4.67
C GLU A 64 -6.21 -18.05 -3.35
N ILE A 65 -6.32 -16.71 -3.43
CA ILE A 65 -6.24 -15.83 -2.25
C ILE A 65 -7.42 -16.09 -1.30
N GLU A 66 -8.62 -16.37 -1.83
CA GLU A 66 -9.80 -16.72 -1.04
C GLU A 66 -9.58 -18.05 -0.31
N ASP A 67 -9.09 -19.08 -1.00
CA ASP A 67 -8.79 -20.39 -0.41
C ASP A 67 -7.73 -20.30 0.71
N GLU A 68 -6.68 -19.51 0.49
CA GLU A 68 -5.67 -19.23 1.52
C GLU A 68 -6.26 -18.43 2.69
N GLY A 69 -7.17 -17.51 2.40
CA GLY A 69 -7.89 -16.67 3.36
C GLY A 69 -9.00 -17.39 4.10
N GLY A 70 -9.47 -18.55 3.66
CA GLY A 70 -10.48 -19.40 4.35
C GLY A 70 -10.10 -19.83 5.74
N LYS A 71 -8.91 -19.44 6.22
CA LYS A 71 -8.44 -19.52 7.61
C LYS A 71 -8.64 -18.22 8.39
N LEU A 72 -9.25 -17.19 7.77
CA LEU A 72 -9.61 -15.95 8.45
C LEU A 72 -10.68 -16.26 9.50
N PHE A 73 -10.47 -15.74 10.71
CA PHE A 73 -11.46 -15.86 11.77
C PHE A 73 -12.77 -15.18 11.36
N ASP A 74 -13.90 -15.73 11.79
CA ASP A 74 -15.24 -15.17 11.53
C ASP A 74 -15.33 -13.66 11.85
N GLU A 75 -14.58 -13.21 12.87
CA GLU A 75 -14.47 -11.80 13.25
C GLU A 75 -13.91 -10.89 12.16
N GLU A 76 -12.99 -11.38 11.30
CA GLU A 76 -12.48 -10.59 10.19
C GLU A 76 -13.51 -10.46 9.07
N LEU A 77 -14.31 -11.51 8.85
CA LEU A 77 -15.42 -11.48 7.89
C LEU A 77 -16.52 -10.50 8.35
N GLU A 78 -16.84 -10.46 9.65
CA GLU A 78 -17.80 -9.51 10.20
C GLU A 78 -17.30 -8.05 10.09
N GLU A 79 -16.00 -7.81 10.37
CA GLU A 79 -15.42 -6.47 10.36
C GLU A 79 -15.22 -5.92 8.94
N TYR A 80 -14.78 -6.77 8.00
CA TYR A 80 -14.35 -6.33 6.68
C TYR A 80 -15.39 -6.58 5.60
N GLY A 81 -16.42 -7.37 5.87
CA GLY A 81 -17.33 -7.87 4.86
C GLY A 81 -16.61 -8.79 3.87
N ASN A 82 -17.27 -9.12 2.77
CA ASN A 82 -16.68 -9.95 1.73
C ASN A 82 -15.75 -9.12 0.83
N ILE A 83 -14.48 -8.95 1.25
CA ILE A 83 -13.46 -8.22 0.48
C ILE A 83 -13.24 -8.84 -0.90
N ILE A 84 -13.29 -10.17 -1.00
CA ILE A 84 -13.05 -10.90 -2.25
C ILE A 84 -14.15 -10.58 -3.27
N GLU A 85 -15.41 -10.66 -2.86
CA GLU A 85 -16.56 -10.31 -3.71
C GLU A 85 -16.52 -8.85 -4.17
N ASP A 86 -16.15 -7.93 -3.27
CA ASP A 86 -16.00 -6.52 -3.61
C ASP A 86 -14.89 -6.31 -4.65
N ILE A 87 -13.74 -6.97 -4.48
CA ILE A 87 -12.60 -6.89 -5.39
C ILE A 87 -12.97 -7.49 -6.75
N GLU A 88 -13.60 -8.65 -6.78
CA GLU A 88 -14.07 -9.29 -8.01
C GLU A 88 -15.00 -8.35 -8.78
N THR A 89 -16.01 -7.83 -8.10
CA THR A 89 -17.00 -6.91 -8.69
C THR A 89 -16.33 -5.65 -9.27
N ILE A 90 -15.42 -5.03 -8.50
CA ILE A 90 -14.72 -3.81 -8.91
C ILE A 90 -13.74 -4.11 -10.04
N PHE A 91 -13.01 -5.23 -9.98
CA PHE A 91 -12.05 -5.60 -11.02
C PHE A 91 -12.72 -5.94 -12.36
N LEU A 92 -13.84 -6.67 -12.36
CA LEU A 92 -14.59 -6.97 -13.57
C LEU A 92 -15.12 -5.69 -14.23
N GLU A 93 -15.62 -4.73 -13.43
CA GLU A 93 -16.03 -3.42 -13.94
C GLU A 93 -14.84 -2.58 -14.42
N TYR A 94 -13.69 -2.62 -13.74
CA TYR A 94 -12.45 -1.96 -14.18
C TYR A 94 -12.04 -2.43 -15.57
N ARG A 95 -12.02 -3.74 -15.80
CA ARG A 95 -11.68 -4.34 -17.09
C ARG A 95 -12.68 -3.96 -18.20
N ASN A 96 -13.97 -3.84 -17.86
CA ASN A 96 -15.00 -3.39 -18.79
C ASN A 96 -14.96 -1.88 -19.06
N TYR A 97 -14.52 -1.08 -18.09
CA TYR A 97 -14.37 0.36 -18.23
C TYR A 97 -13.18 0.74 -19.13
N TRP A 98 -12.13 -0.09 -19.13
CA TRP A 98 -10.95 0.08 -19.98
C TRP A 98 -10.80 -1.06 -21.00
N PRO A 99 -11.79 -1.28 -21.91
CA PRO A 99 -11.76 -2.43 -22.82
C PRO A 99 -10.66 -2.37 -23.86
N GLN A 100 -10.21 -1.16 -24.18
CA GLN A 100 -9.08 -0.89 -25.08
C GLN A 100 -8.14 0.07 -24.37
N ASP A 101 -7.08 -0.46 -23.78
CA ASP A 101 -6.11 0.36 -23.09
C ASP A 101 -5.44 1.33 -24.06
N SER A 102 -5.56 2.62 -23.73
CA SER A 102 -4.86 3.70 -24.44
C SER A 102 -3.36 3.68 -24.21
N TRP A 103 -2.89 2.89 -23.29
CA TRP A 103 -1.48 2.67 -23.01
C TRP A 103 -0.95 1.37 -23.61
N LYS A 104 0.36 1.37 -23.92
CA LYS A 104 1.11 0.16 -24.25
C LYS A 104 2.10 -0.09 -23.13
N ILE A 105 2.04 -1.26 -22.54
CA ILE A 105 3.00 -1.66 -21.51
C ILE A 105 4.39 -1.76 -22.14
N ILE A 106 5.39 -1.26 -21.43
CA ILE A 106 6.81 -1.37 -21.79
C ILE A 106 7.40 -2.48 -20.89
N PRO A 107 7.62 -3.67 -21.43
CA PRO A 107 8.15 -4.76 -20.63
C PRO A 107 9.62 -4.49 -20.25
N VAL A 108 9.99 -4.90 -19.03
CA VAL A 108 11.36 -4.93 -18.54
C VAL A 108 11.75 -6.39 -18.34
N GLU A 109 12.84 -6.82 -18.98
CA GLU A 109 13.34 -8.20 -18.91
C GLU A 109 12.27 -9.27 -19.20
N GLY A 110 11.30 -8.92 -20.06
CA GLY A 110 10.22 -9.83 -20.48
C GLY A 110 8.98 -9.85 -19.59
N LYS A 111 8.99 -9.14 -18.46
CA LYS A 111 7.83 -8.95 -17.59
C LYS A 111 7.09 -7.65 -17.92
N ALA A 112 5.77 -7.64 -17.76
CA ALA A 112 4.92 -6.47 -17.99
C ALA A 112 4.76 -5.62 -16.73
N SER A 113 4.88 -6.20 -15.54
CA SER A 113 4.62 -5.56 -14.26
C SER A 113 5.60 -5.96 -13.16
N GLU A 114 5.51 -5.32 -12.01
CA GLU A 114 6.21 -5.62 -10.76
C GLU A 114 7.73 -5.77 -10.95
N HIS A 115 8.35 -4.72 -11.54
CA HIS A 115 9.77 -4.69 -11.83
C HIS A 115 10.59 -4.45 -10.58
N GLU A 116 11.17 -5.52 -10.05
CA GLU A 116 12.07 -5.44 -8.90
C GLU A 116 13.42 -4.83 -9.29
N PHE A 117 13.98 -4.05 -8.39
CA PHE A 117 15.30 -3.46 -8.57
C PHE A 117 16.11 -3.46 -7.29
N GLU A 118 17.41 -3.53 -7.47
CA GLU A 118 18.40 -3.31 -6.43
C GLU A 118 19.56 -2.52 -7.05
N VAL A 119 19.75 -1.27 -6.61
CA VAL A 119 20.73 -0.35 -7.18
C VAL A 119 21.52 0.36 -6.09
N GLU A 120 22.84 0.43 -6.25
CA GLU A 120 23.68 1.22 -5.35
C GLU A 120 23.53 2.71 -5.68
N VAL A 121 22.82 3.45 -4.80
CA VAL A 121 22.50 4.87 -5.03
C VAL A 121 23.57 5.81 -4.52
N ILE A 122 24.37 5.35 -3.53
CA ILE A 122 25.57 5.98 -3.01
C ILE A 122 26.49 4.87 -2.52
N LYS A 123 27.80 5.11 -2.49
CA LYS A 123 28.79 4.09 -2.12
C LYS A 123 28.44 3.40 -0.80
N GLY A 124 28.18 2.11 -0.88
CA GLY A 124 27.85 1.26 0.27
C GLY A 124 26.39 1.23 0.66
N ILE A 125 25.49 2.01 0.02
CA ILE A 125 24.06 2.01 0.31
C ILE A 125 23.28 1.57 -0.91
N VAL A 126 22.48 0.53 -0.74
CA VAL A 126 21.63 -0.06 -1.80
C VAL A 126 20.19 0.39 -1.62
N PHE A 127 19.61 0.88 -2.70
CA PHE A 127 18.18 1.15 -2.80
C PHE A 127 17.50 -0.02 -3.48
N ASN A 128 16.50 -0.58 -2.84
CA ASN A 128 15.68 -1.64 -3.38
C ASN A 128 14.20 -1.26 -3.37
N GLY A 129 13.47 -1.84 -4.29
CA GLY A 129 12.03 -1.62 -4.42
C GLY A 129 11.45 -2.36 -5.60
N ARG A 130 10.20 -2.04 -5.89
CA ARG A 130 9.44 -2.65 -6.97
C ARG A 130 8.57 -1.58 -7.64
N ILE A 131 8.58 -1.54 -8.95
CA ILE A 131 7.84 -0.60 -9.77
C ILE A 131 6.67 -1.35 -10.38
N ASP A 132 5.46 -0.83 -10.25
CA ASP A 132 4.25 -1.52 -10.68
C ASP A 132 4.30 -1.81 -12.18
N PHE A 133 4.51 -0.79 -13.03
CA PHE A 133 4.66 -0.97 -14.47
C PHE A 133 5.26 0.26 -15.17
N LEU A 134 5.68 0.08 -16.41
CA LEU A 134 6.06 1.15 -17.32
C LEU A 134 5.13 1.14 -18.54
N CYS A 135 4.68 2.30 -18.97
CA CYS A 135 3.78 2.36 -20.12
C CYS A 135 4.05 3.55 -21.05
N ALA A 136 3.50 3.45 -22.25
CA ALA A 136 3.54 4.51 -23.26
C ALA A 136 2.13 4.83 -23.77
N THR A 137 1.84 6.12 -23.95
CA THR A 137 0.65 6.63 -24.63
C THR A 137 1.10 7.45 -25.82
N ARG A 138 0.76 7.03 -27.06
CA ARG A 138 1.25 7.66 -28.29
C ARG A 138 2.80 7.78 -28.29
N LYS A 139 3.33 8.99 -28.05
CA LYS A 139 4.78 9.27 -28.03
C LYS A 139 5.33 9.49 -26.61
N LEU A 140 4.46 9.51 -25.59
CA LEU A 140 4.81 9.82 -24.20
C LEU A 140 5.05 8.54 -23.42
N THR A 141 5.99 8.58 -22.48
CA THR A 141 6.39 7.45 -21.63
C THR A 141 6.15 7.77 -20.16
N TRP A 142 5.51 6.85 -19.46
CA TRP A 142 5.05 7.05 -18.10
C TRP A 142 5.57 5.98 -17.15
N LEU A 143 5.93 6.40 -15.95
CA LEU A 143 5.97 5.51 -14.79
C LEU A 143 4.52 5.21 -14.40
N GLY A 144 4.10 3.97 -14.47
CA GLY A 144 2.77 3.53 -14.05
C GLY A 144 2.74 3.17 -12.57
N GLU A 145 1.72 3.63 -11.89
CA GLU A 145 1.54 3.38 -10.46
C GLU A 145 0.07 3.06 -10.18
N HIS A 146 -0.22 1.88 -9.67
CA HIS A 146 -1.53 1.49 -9.18
C HIS A 146 -1.78 2.07 -7.79
N LYS A 147 -2.93 2.64 -7.55
CA LYS A 147 -3.33 3.11 -6.24
C LYS A 147 -4.80 2.81 -5.95
N THR A 148 -5.06 2.13 -4.85
CA THR A 148 -6.41 2.07 -4.30
C THR A 148 -6.67 3.29 -3.43
N PHE A 149 -7.89 3.81 -3.47
CA PHE A 149 -8.24 5.02 -2.74
C PHE A 149 -9.65 4.96 -2.13
N GLY A 150 -9.83 5.55 -0.96
CA GLY A 150 -11.14 5.88 -0.41
C GLY A 150 -11.53 7.34 -0.70
N GLN A 151 -10.52 8.21 -0.78
CA GLN A 151 -10.64 9.60 -1.20
C GLN A 151 -9.40 9.94 -2.04
N LEU A 152 -9.63 10.51 -3.23
CA LEU A 152 -8.52 10.88 -4.11
C LEU A 152 -7.60 11.90 -3.44
N PRO A 153 -6.28 11.70 -3.54
CA PRO A 153 -5.32 12.68 -3.09
C PRO A 153 -5.47 13.99 -3.87
N ASN A 154 -5.21 15.11 -3.19
CA ASN A 154 -5.12 16.40 -3.84
C ASN A 154 -4.00 16.38 -4.91
N GLU A 155 -4.20 17.13 -6.01
CA GLU A 155 -3.24 17.27 -7.10
C GLU A 155 -1.83 17.64 -6.61
N ASP A 156 -1.73 18.55 -5.63
CA ASP A 156 -0.47 18.98 -5.03
C ASP A 156 0.36 17.86 -4.38
N HIS A 157 -0.24 16.71 -4.08
CA HIS A 157 0.48 15.57 -3.54
C HIS A 157 1.12 14.71 -4.63
N ARG A 158 0.57 14.70 -5.84
CA ARG A 158 1.05 13.82 -6.92
C ARG A 158 2.39 14.24 -7.50
N TRP A 159 2.59 15.53 -7.78
CA TRP A 159 3.82 15.99 -8.42
C TRP A 159 5.07 15.95 -7.51
N LYS A 160 4.88 15.83 -6.19
CA LYS A 160 5.96 15.76 -5.18
C LYS A 160 6.00 14.41 -4.43
N ASP A 161 5.32 13.40 -4.95
CA ASP A 161 5.31 12.07 -4.32
C ASP A 161 6.71 11.46 -4.32
N LEU A 162 7.18 11.07 -3.12
CA LEU A 162 8.52 10.53 -2.95
C LEU A 162 8.73 9.25 -3.77
N GLN A 163 7.74 8.35 -3.78
CA GLN A 163 7.85 7.05 -4.46
C GLN A 163 8.08 7.25 -5.95
N SER A 164 7.24 8.05 -6.60
CA SER A 164 7.33 8.30 -8.03
C SER A 164 8.65 8.93 -8.43
N VAL A 165 9.13 9.89 -7.62
CA VAL A 165 10.37 10.60 -7.90
C VAL A 165 11.59 9.68 -7.78
N VAL A 166 11.67 8.86 -6.71
CA VAL A 166 12.83 7.98 -6.54
C VAL A 166 12.83 6.83 -7.54
N TYR A 167 11.64 6.32 -7.91
CA TYR A 167 11.50 5.28 -8.93
C TYR A 167 11.88 5.79 -10.32
N PHE A 168 11.54 7.03 -10.62
CA PHE A 168 11.97 7.69 -11.84
C PHE A 168 13.51 7.68 -11.99
N LYS A 169 14.24 8.07 -10.95
CA LYS A 169 15.71 8.03 -10.94
C LYS A 169 16.25 6.61 -11.09
N VAL A 170 15.62 5.64 -10.47
CA VAL A 170 16.02 4.22 -10.59
C VAL A 170 15.88 3.74 -12.03
N VAL A 171 14.75 3.99 -12.67
CA VAL A 171 14.51 3.57 -14.07
C VAL A 171 15.56 4.19 -15.02
N GLU A 172 15.94 5.44 -14.76
CA GLU A 172 17.04 6.09 -15.51
C GLU A 172 18.39 5.40 -15.24
N MET A 173 18.72 5.11 -13.97
CA MET A 173 19.97 4.43 -13.59
C MET A 173 20.06 3.00 -14.14
N MET A 174 18.92 2.27 -14.16
CA MET A 174 18.83 0.92 -14.71
C MET A 174 18.81 0.90 -16.25
N GLY A 175 18.57 2.04 -16.89
CA GLY A 175 18.51 2.14 -18.35
C GLY A 175 17.31 1.42 -18.99
N TRP A 176 16.25 1.12 -18.23
CA TRP A 176 15.11 0.32 -18.67
C TRP A 176 14.33 0.92 -19.84
N LEU A 177 14.39 2.22 -20.01
CA LEU A 177 13.71 2.91 -21.13
C LEU A 177 14.53 2.95 -22.43
N GLY A 178 15.80 2.55 -22.39
CA GLY A 178 16.71 2.68 -23.53
C GLY A 178 16.84 4.13 -23.98
N LYS A 179 16.42 4.44 -25.23
CA LYS A 179 16.46 5.82 -25.79
C LYS A 179 15.24 6.68 -25.43
N ARG A 180 14.24 6.13 -24.76
CA ARG A 180 13.05 6.87 -24.35
C ARG A 180 13.35 7.71 -23.11
N GLN A 181 12.60 8.78 -22.94
CA GLN A 181 12.64 9.60 -21.73
C GLN A 181 11.28 9.53 -21.05
N PHE A 182 11.24 9.71 -19.75
CA PHE A 182 9.99 9.88 -19.04
C PHE A 182 9.37 11.24 -19.28
N ASP A 183 8.06 11.22 -19.44
CA ASP A 183 7.22 12.41 -19.50
C ASP A 183 6.52 12.67 -18.15
N GLY A 184 6.34 11.64 -17.34
CA GLY A 184 5.71 11.76 -16.02
C GLY A 184 5.27 10.46 -15.42
N VAL A 185 4.26 10.55 -14.55
CA VAL A 185 3.62 9.42 -13.83
C VAL A 185 2.20 9.25 -14.33
N CYS A 186 1.81 8.00 -14.61
CA CYS A 186 0.43 7.59 -14.85
C CYS A 186 -0.11 6.94 -13.57
N TRP A 187 -0.94 7.65 -12.87
CA TRP A 187 -1.63 7.15 -11.68
C TRP A 187 -2.88 6.39 -12.10
N ASN A 188 -2.92 5.10 -11.85
CA ASN A 188 -4.10 4.26 -12.05
C ASN A 188 -4.83 4.08 -10.73
N TYR A 189 -5.84 4.92 -10.50
CA TYR A 189 -6.62 4.95 -9.27
C TYR A 189 -7.83 4.03 -9.36
N ILE A 190 -7.99 3.15 -8.34
CA ILE A 190 -9.13 2.25 -8.19
C ILE A 190 -9.75 2.47 -6.81
N HIS A 191 -11.06 2.77 -6.77
CA HIS A 191 -11.77 3.02 -5.53
C HIS A 191 -11.90 1.74 -4.70
N SER A 192 -11.55 1.81 -3.40
CA SER A 192 -11.52 0.66 -2.49
C SER A 192 -12.82 0.45 -1.68
N LYS A 193 -13.80 1.34 -1.85
CA LYS A 193 -15.09 1.22 -1.16
C LYS A 193 -15.99 0.26 -1.90
N ALA A 194 -16.63 -0.63 -1.15
CA ALA A 194 -17.68 -1.50 -1.68
C ALA A 194 -18.76 -0.71 -2.42
N PRO A 195 -19.22 -1.15 -3.60
CA PRO A 195 -20.33 -0.52 -4.30
C PRO A 195 -21.60 -0.57 -3.45
N SER A 196 -22.30 0.56 -3.37
CA SER A 196 -23.56 0.62 -2.63
C SER A 196 -24.64 -0.21 -3.32
N ILE A 197 -25.36 -1.02 -2.55
CA ILE A 197 -26.45 -1.85 -3.05
C ILE A 197 -27.71 -1.01 -3.14
N PRO A 198 -28.39 -0.88 -4.32
CA PRO A 198 -29.66 -0.20 -4.46
C PRO A 198 -30.74 -0.85 -3.60
N GLN A 199 -31.54 -0.02 -2.94
CA GLN A 199 -32.66 -0.49 -2.12
C GLN A 199 -33.91 -0.75 -2.97
N ILE A 200 -34.64 -1.80 -2.64
CA ILE A 200 -35.96 -2.09 -3.22
C ILE A 200 -37.03 -1.40 -2.39
N LYS A 201 -37.93 -0.68 -3.05
CA LYS A 201 -39.07 -0.02 -2.43
C LYS A 201 -40.17 -1.02 -2.08
N LYS A 202 -41.14 -0.59 -1.28
CA LYS A 202 -42.30 -1.41 -0.89
C LYS A 202 -43.21 -1.79 -2.08
N ASP A 203 -43.17 -1.01 -3.13
CA ASP A 203 -43.90 -1.26 -4.39
C ASP A 203 -43.18 -2.22 -5.34
N GLY A 204 -42.02 -2.75 -4.92
CA GLY A 204 -41.21 -3.66 -5.71
C GLY A 204 -40.22 -2.96 -6.67
N GLY A 205 -40.33 -1.64 -6.84
CA GLY A 205 -39.41 -0.89 -7.71
C GLY A 205 -38.05 -0.59 -7.04
N MET A 206 -37.04 -0.34 -7.86
CA MET A 206 -35.70 0.06 -7.35
C MET A 206 -35.75 1.54 -6.92
N SER A 207 -34.98 1.86 -5.87
CA SER A 207 -34.84 3.23 -5.40
C SER A 207 -34.02 4.08 -6.38
N THR A 208 -34.54 5.25 -6.70
CA THR A 208 -33.88 6.25 -7.57
C THR A 208 -32.86 7.12 -6.84
N ARG A 209 -32.63 6.85 -5.54
CA ARG A 209 -31.63 7.59 -4.75
C ARG A 209 -30.25 7.48 -5.40
N LYS A 210 -29.56 8.61 -5.53
CA LYS A 210 -28.19 8.62 -6.03
C LYS A 210 -27.28 7.82 -5.07
N LEU A 211 -26.60 6.82 -5.62
CA LEU A 211 -25.67 5.95 -4.91
C LEU A 211 -24.32 5.96 -5.62
N VAL A 212 -23.26 5.75 -4.85
CA VAL A 212 -21.94 5.41 -5.39
C VAL A 212 -21.96 3.90 -5.60
N THR A 213 -22.26 3.46 -6.81
CA THR A 213 -22.43 2.05 -7.17
C THR A 213 -21.91 1.77 -8.58
N LEU A 214 -21.90 0.51 -8.98
CA LEU A 214 -21.45 0.06 -10.29
C LEU A 214 -22.61 -0.55 -11.09
N PRO A 215 -22.60 -0.48 -12.43
CA PRO A 215 -23.69 -0.99 -13.27
C PRO A 215 -23.98 -2.48 -13.05
N SER A 216 -22.95 -3.30 -12.86
CA SER A 216 -23.10 -4.74 -12.56
C SER A 216 -23.89 -4.98 -11.29
N VAL A 217 -23.69 -4.16 -10.25
CA VAL A 217 -24.43 -4.28 -8.99
C VAL A 217 -25.91 -3.90 -9.19
N VAL A 218 -26.18 -2.84 -9.94
CA VAL A 218 -27.58 -2.44 -10.28
C VAL A 218 -28.27 -3.56 -11.04
N ARG A 219 -27.63 -4.11 -12.09
CA ARG A 219 -28.19 -5.21 -12.91
C ARG A 219 -28.36 -6.49 -12.09
N ARG A 220 -27.43 -6.82 -11.17
CA ARG A 220 -27.56 -7.97 -10.25
C ARG A 220 -28.78 -7.81 -9.35
N VAL A 221 -28.95 -6.65 -8.70
CA VAL A 221 -30.11 -6.38 -7.82
C VAL A 221 -31.42 -6.44 -8.59
N ALA A 222 -31.48 -5.91 -9.81
CA ALA A 222 -32.65 -5.99 -10.67
C ALA A 222 -33.04 -7.44 -10.97
N ARG A 223 -32.08 -8.24 -11.42
CA ARG A 223 -32.28 -9.67 -11.69
C ARG A 223 -32.77 -10.43 -10.48
N ASP A 224 -32.14 -10.23 -9.31
CA ASP A 224 -32.44 -10.95 -8.08
C ASP A 224 -33.84 -10.60 -7.52
N ASN A 225 -34.40 -9.44 -7.93
CA ASN A 225 -35.73 -8.98 -7.54
C ASN A 225 -36.76 -9.00 -8.69
N ASN A 226 -36.43 -9.63 -9.83
CA ASN A 226 -37.30 -9.71 -11.02
C ASN A 226 -37.79 -8.34 -11.54
N ILE A 227 -36.90 -7.34 -11.50
CA ILE A 227 -37.16 -5.99 -12.03
C ILE A 227 -36.65 -5.96 -13.47
N ASP A 228 -37.51 -5.49 -14.40
CA ASP A 228 -37.12 -5.32 -15.79
C ASP A 228 -36.09 -4.18 -15.91
N LEU A 229 -35.05 -4.40 -16.71
CA LEU A 229 -34.03 -3.39 -16.95
C LEU A 229 -34.60 -2.16 -17.70
N GLU A 230 -35.65 -2.33 -18.46
CA GLU A 230 -36.34 -1.21 -19.13
C GLU A 230 -36.95 -0.24 -18.11
N ASP A 231 -37.44 -0.74 -16.97
CA ASP A 231 -38.04 0.07 -15.90
C ASP A 231 -37.00 0.86 -15.07
N ILE A 232 -35.70 0.53 -15.18
CA ILE A 232 -34.62 1.13 -14.42
C ILE A 232 -33.46 1.66 -15.29
N THR A 233 -33.74 1.90 -16.56
CA THR A 233 -32.75 2.39 -17.54
C THR A 233 -32.02 3.63 -17.02
N ASP A 234 -32.73 4.59 -16.43
CA ASP A 234 -32.16 5.80 -15.85
C ASP A 234 -31.21 5.54 -14.66
N ILE A 235 -31.43 4.45 -13.90
CA ILE A 235 -30.58 4.06 -12.78
C ILE A 235 -29.30 3.41 -13.31
N VAL A 236 -29.42 2.55 -14.33
CA VAL A 236 -28.28 1.89 -14.98
C VAL A 236 -27.39 2.93 -15.67
N GLU A 237 -27.96 3.86 -16.44
CA GLU A 237 -27.21 4.94 -17.12
C GLU A 237 -26.45 5.79 -16.11
N ARG A 238 -27.07 6.19 -15.01
CA ARG A 238 -26.39 6.94 -13.93
C ARG A 238 -25.25 6.13 -13.29
N ALA A 239 -25.42 4.82 -13.14
CA ALA A 239 -24.35 3.98 -12.61
C ALA A 239 -23.20 3.86 -13.64
N GLU A 240 -23.50 3.81 -14.93
CA GLU A 240 -22.49 3.82 -16.01
C GLU A 240 -21.73 5.14 -16.04
N ASP A 241 -22.41 6.24 -15.95
CA ASP A 241 -21.80 7.58 -15.87
C ASP A 241 -20.94 7.74 -14.61
N SER A 242 -21.31 7.10 -13.50
CA SER A 242 -20.58 7.17 -12.23
C SER A 242 -19.34 6.26 -12.16
N ARG A 243 -19.08 5.43 -13.17
CA ARG A 243 -17.86 4.57 -13.17
C ARG A 243 -16.56 5.36 -13.04
N HIS A 244 -16.52 6.61 -13.51
CA HIS A 244 -15.38 7.49 -13.34
C HIS A 244 -15.07 7.81 -11.85
N ASP A 245 -16.04 7.66 -10.94
CA ASP A 245 -15.82 7.79 -9.50
C ASP A 245 -15.01 6.61 -8.93
N TYR A 246 -15.04 5.45 -9.62
CA TYR A 246 -14.28 4.26 -9.26
C TYR A 246 -12.94 4.15 -9.96
N PHE A 247 -12.85 4.61 -11.23
CA PHE A 247 -11.69 4.35 -12.08
C PHE A 247 -11.17 5.64 -12.69
N GLN A 248 -9.98 6.05 -12.28
CA GLN A 248 -9.36 7.25 -12.83
C GLN A 248 -7.93 6.98 -13.24
N ARG A 249 -7.54 7.49 -14.42
CA ARG A 249 -6.17 7.54 -14.88
C ARG A 249 -5.73 8.99 -14.97
N ILE A 250 -4.82 9.37 -14.07
CA ILE A 250 -4.34 10.74 -13.96
C ILE A 250 -2.88 10.78 -14.38
N TYR A 251 -2.58 11.60 -15.37
CA TYR A 251 -1.23 11.80 -15.89
C TYR A 251 -0.63 13.06 -15.27
N THR A 252 0.46 12.89 -14.53
CA THR A 252 1.16 14.01 -13.89
C THR A 252 2.51 14.19 -14.58
N PRO A 253 2.72 15.30 -15.34
CA PRO A 253 4.00 15.58 -15.95
C PRO A 253 5.11 15.74 -14.91
N ILE A 254 6.32 15.31 -15.26
CA ILE A 254 7.45 15.39 -14.36
C ILE A 254 8.19 16.72 -14.51
N ASN A 255 8.64 17.27 -13.38
CA ASN A 255 9.51 18.42 -13.31
C ASN A 255 10.90 17.99 -12.84
N ARG A 256 11.91 18.11 -13.68
CA ARG A 256 13.27 17.67 -13.39
C ARG A 256 13.89 18.34 -12.17
N SER A 257 13.65 19.61 -11.97
CA SER A 257 14.17 20.34 -10.78
C SER A 257 13.56 19.79 -9.48
N VAL A 258 12.28 19.42 -9.50
CA VAL A 258 11.61 18.78 -8.38
C VAL A 258 12.17 17.38 -8.11
N VAL A 259 12.41 16.62 -9.20
CA VAL A 259 13.02 15.28 -9.10
C VAL A 259 14.38 15.36 -8.44
N ASP A 260 15.26 16.26 -8.89
CA ASP A 260 16.61 16.39 -8.34
C ASP A 260 16.60 16.84 -6.88
N PHE A 261 15.71 17.77 -6.52
CA PHE A 261 15.56 18.23 -5.13
C PHE A 261 15.11 17.10 -4.19
N ILE A 262 14.06 16.35 -4.59
CA ILE A 262 13.51 15.25 -3.77
C ILE A 262 14.51 14.07 -3.71
N TRP A 263 15.19 13.79 -4.83
CA TRP A 263 16.21 12.73 -4.89
C TRP A 263 17.37 13.01 -3.94
N ASN A 264 17.92 14.23 -3.95
CA ASN A 264 18.99 14.59 -3.03
C ASN A 264 18.56 14.45 -1.58
N GLY A 265 17.37 14.93 -1.23
CA GLY A 265 16.82 14.71 0.11
C GLY A 265 16.55 13.23 0.44
N PHE A 266 16.26 12.38 -0.55
CA PHE A 266 16.18 10.94 -0.34
C PHE A 266 17.54 10.33 0.00
N ILE A 267 18.60 10.73 -0.71
CA ILE A 267 19.98 10.29 -0.45
C ILE A 267 20.42 10.67 0.98
N ASP A 268 20.16 11.93 1.40
CA ASP A 268 20.46 12.37 2.77
C ASP A 268 19.73 11.50 3.81
N THR A 269 18.45 11.21 3.54
CA THR A 269 17.65 10.33 4.40
C THR A 269 18.21 8.89 4.44
N ALA A 270 18.68 8.38 3.32
CA ALA A 270 19.29 7.05 3.24
C ALA A 270 20.58 6.96 4.08
N ILE A 271 21.39 7.98 4.04
CA ILE A 271 22.60 8.09 4.88
C ILE A 271 22.21 8.14 6.36
N GLU A 272 21.26 9.01 6.74
CA GLU A 272 20.78 9.07 8.13
C GLU A 272 20.25 7.72 8.64
N ILE A 273 19.51 6.98 7.83
CA ILE A 273 18.99 5.65 8.19
C ILE A 273 20.14 4.69 8.50
N VAL A 274 21.16 4.66 7.64
CA VAL A 274 22.30 3.76 7.79
C VAL A 274 23.14 4.12 9.02
N ASP A 275 23.43 5.39 9.20
CA ASP A 275 24.24 5.89 10.32
C ASP A 275 23.56 5.71 11.69
N ASN A 276 22.24 5.64 11.70
CA ASN A 276 21.44 5.52 12.93
C ASN A 276 20.72 4.17 13.07
N HIS A 277 21.02 3.21 12.23
CA HIS A 277 20.40 1.88 12.32
C HIS A 277 20.70 1.23 13.68
N GLY A 278 19.64 0.76 14.35
CA GLY A 278 19.74 0.13 15.67
C GLY A 278 19.91 1.08 16.85
N LYS A 279 20.11 2.38 16.63
CA LYS A 279 20.15 3.35 17.74
C LYS A 279 18.75 3.64 18.27
N GLN A 280 18.70 4.05 19.55
CA GLN A 280 17.42 4.47 20.14
C GLN A 280 16.84 5.65 19.37
N SER A 281 15.61 5.50 18.93
CA SER A 281 14.91 6.48 18.11
C SER A 281 14.05 7.41 18.94
N GLN A 282 13.99 8.69 18.55
CA GLN A 282 13.10 9.66 19.17
C GLN A 282 11.68 9.50 18.63
N MET A 283 10.73 9.63 19.55
CA MET A 283 9.31 9.68 19.20
C MET A 283 8.98 11.09 18.69
N HIS A 284 8.35 11.15 17.52
CA HIS A 284 7.81 12.39 16.98
C HIS A 284 6.30 12.36 17.14
N VAL A 285 5.78 13.05 18.16
CA VAL A 285 4.34 13.12 18.42
C VAL A 285 3.71 14.19 17.53
N GLY A 286 2.66 13.82 16.78
CA GLY A 286 1.97 14.72 15.89
C GLY A 286 0.67 14.10 15.37
N LYS A 287 -0.02 14.81 14.46
CA LYS A 287 -1.30 14.39 13.89
C LYS A 287 -1.25 13.01 13.21
N HIS A 288 -0.08 12.61 12.71
CA HIS A 288 0.11 11.28 12.11
C HIS A 288 -0.03 10.13 13.11
N CYS A 289 0.02 10.40 14.44
CA CYS A 289 -0.20 9.38 15.45
C CYS A 289 -1.63 8.85 15.44
N ASP A 290 -2.63 9.65 15.01
CA ASP A 290 -4.05 9.27 15.00
C ASP A 290 -4.34 8.03 14.12
N TRP A 291 -3.48 7.76 13.13
CA TRP A 291 -3.58 6.59 12.24
C TRP A 291 -2.33 5.70 12.24
N CYS A 292 -1.40 5.94 13.17
CA CYS A 292 -0.19 5.15 13.29
C CYS A 292 -0.48 3.77 13.90
N ASP A 293 -0.02 2.71 13.25
CA ASP A 293 -0.21 1.35 13.74
C ASP A 293 0.48 1.08 15.08
N TYR A 294 1.49 1.90 15.45
CA TYR A 294 2.28 1.75 16.68
C TYR A 294 1.87 2.73 17.78
N GLU A 295 0.80 3.49 17.60
CA GLU A 295 0.29 4.43 18.60
C GLU A 295 0.05 3.77 19.97
N PRO A 296 -0.55 2.55 20.07
CA PRO A 296 -0.77 1.89 21.36
C PRO A 296 0.52 1.64 22.14
N ILE A 297 1.61 1.25 21.46
CA ILE A 297 2.92 1.04 22.10
C ILE A 297 3.48 2.37 22.58
N CYS A 298 3.41 3.42 21.74
CA CYS A 298 3.89 4.74 22.10
C CYS A 298 3.12 5.33 23.30
N ARG A 299 1.79 5.17 23.32
CA ARG A 299 0.94 5.62 24.42
C ARG A 299 1.29 4.92 25.72
N ALA A 300 1.43 3.61 25.70
CA ALA A 300 1.82 2.84 26.88
C ALA A 300 3.19 3.28 27.41
N LYS A 301 4.16 3.49 26.52
CA LYS A 301 5.49 4.00 26.86
C LYS A 301 5.44 5.37 27.52
N MET A 302 4.62 6.29 27.01
CA MET A 302 4.44 7.63 27.59
C MET A 302 3.77 7.59 28.96
N LEU A 303 2.85 6.66 29.18
CA LEU A 303 2.14 6.47 30.44
C LEU A 303 2.92 5.63 31.46
N GLY A 304 4.07 5.06 31.07
CA GLY A 304 4.86 4.17 31.94
C GLY A 304 4.18 2.84 32.20
N THR A 305 3.26 2.41 31.33
CA THR A 305 2.57 1.13 31.44
C THR A 305 3.31 0.03 30.65
N ASP A 306 2.90 -1.23 30.85
CA ASP A 306 3.53 -2.39 30.23
C ASP A 306 3.33 -2.38 28.71
N THR A 307 4.45 -2.27 27.98
CA THR A 307 4.48 -2.32 26.52
C THR A 307 4.54 -3.74 25.99
N ASP A 308 5.09 -4.69 26.75
CA ASP A 308 5.33 -6.05 26.29
C ASP A 308 3.99 -6.79 26.12
N PHE A 309 3.05 -6.56 27.04
CA PHE A 309 1.70 -7.10 26.93
C PHE A 309 0.98 -6.62 25.63
N ILE A 310 1.15 -5.35 25.27
CA ILE A 310 0.54 -4.80 24.03
C ILE A 310 1.20 -5.42 22.81
N ILE A 311 2.53 -5.55 22.82
CA ILE A 311 3.28 -6.14 21.72
C ILE A 311 2.87 -7.61 21.53
N GLU A 312 2.83 -8.41 22.59
CA GLU A 312 2.42 -9.82 22.52
C GLU A 312 0.99 -9.99 21.99
N ARG A 313 0.06 -9.12 22.42
CA ARG A 313 -1.35 -9.22 22.04
C ARG A 313 -1.63 -8.79 20.62
N GLU A 314 -1.05 -7.65 20.19
CA GLU A 314 -1.47 -6.96 18.97
C GLU A 314 -0.48 -7.08 17.80
N TYR A 315 0.76 -7.51 18.08
CA TYR A 315 1.81 -7.54 17.10
C TYR A 315 2.47 -8.90 16.98
N GLU A 316 3.04 -9.13 15.83
CA GLU A 316 3.94 -10.25 15.52
C GLU A 316 5.26 -9.72 14.98
N VAL A 317 6.33 -10.49 15.11
CA VAL A 317 7.61 -10.18 14.46
C VAL A 317 7.59 -10.79 13.06
N LYS A 318 7.70 -9.95 12.03
CA LYS A 318 7.81 -10.44 10.65
C LYS A 318 9.15 -11.16 10.47
N GLU A 319 9.10 -12.49 10.24
CA GLU A 319 10.27 -13.25 9.81
C GLU A 319 10.71 -12.78 8.42
N ASN A 320 12.00 -12.83 8.14
CA ASN A 320 12.49 -12.47 6.81
C ASN A 320 12.05 -13.54 5.82
N ASP A 321 11.34 -13.16 4.78
CA ASP A 321 10.96 -14.05 3.67
C ASP A 321 12.19 -14.65 2.95
N ASN A 322 13.42 -14.22 3.29
CA ASN A 322 14.71 -14.68 2.75
C ASN A 322 15.59 -15.46 3.73
N ALA A 323 15.08 -15.86 4.90
CA ALA A 323 15.86 -16.68 5.85
C ALA A 323 15.52 -18.16 5.70
N LYS A 324 15.99 -18.81 4.64
CA LYS A 324 16.42 -20.20 4.76
C LYS A 324 17.74 -20.18 5.54
N GLU A 325 17.69 -20.79 6.74
CA GLU A 325 18.82 -21.16 7.59
C GLU A 325 19.60 -20.03 8.29
N GLU A 326 19.12 -19.67 9.50
CA GLU A 326 19.98 -19.58 10.70
C GLU A 326 19.06 -19.54 11.93
N THR A 327 19.15 -20.58 12.76
CA THR A 327 18.42 -20.69 14.05
C THR A 327 18.80 -19.54 14.99
N PRO A 328 17.86 -18.75 15.51
CA PRO A 328 18.19 -17.67 16.41
C PRO A 328 18.59 -18.20 17.79
N LYS A 329 19.79 -17.83 18.25
CA LYS A 329 20.19 -17.97 19.65
C LYS A 329 19.23 -17.15 20.52
N LYS A 330 18.53 -17.81 21.45
CA LYS A 330 17.69 -17.17 22.46
C LYS A 330 18.49 -16.13 23.23
N VAL A 331 18.17 -14.85 23.02
CA VAL A 331 18.68 -13.75 23.86
C VAL A 331 17.75 -13.66 25.08
N THR A 332 18.20 -14.18 26.20
CA THR A 332 17.52 -14.00 27.49
C THR A 332 17.72 -12.55 27.95
N PRO A 333 16.67 -11.79 28.29
CA PRO A 333 16.84 -10.43 28.80
C PRO A 333 17.55 -10.46 30.15
N LYS A 334 18.66 -9.75 30.25
CA LYS A 334 19.34 -9.54 31.54
C LYS A 334 18.49 -8.62 32.40
N ARG A 335 17.97 -9.19 33.49
CA ARG A 335 17.25 -8.48 34.56
C ARG A 335 18.15 -7.39 35.14
N VAL A 336 17.80 -6.14 34.99
CA VAL A 336 18.47 -5.02 35.65
C VAL A 336 18.10 -5.05 37.13
N VAL A 337 19.03 -5.47 37.97
CA VAL A 337 18.85 -5.43 39.43
C VAL A 337 19.08 -4.00 39.88
N ALA A 338 18.02 -3.38 40.40
CA ALA A 338 18.11 -2.08 41.04
C ALA A 338 18.99 -2.14 42.29
N SER A 339 20.09 -1.41 42.29
CA SER A 339 20.97 -1.28 43.46
C SER A 339 20.29 -0.44 44.54
N LYS A 340 19.96 -1.07 45.68
CA LYS A 340 19.54 -0.36 46.89
C LYS A 340 20.72 0.47 47.44
N LYS A 341 20.57 1.78 47.41
CA LYS A 341 21.47 2.69 48.20
C LYS A 341 21.21 2.50 49.67
N ASN A 342 22.22 1.98 50.38
CA ASN A 342 22.25 1.98 51.83
C ASN A 342 22.54 3.40 52.33
N THR A 343 21.58 4.04 53.00
CA THR A 343 21.80 5.24 53.82
C THR A 343 22.32 4.80 55.18
N ARG A 344 23.60 4.99 55.42
CA ARG A 344 24.17 4.94 56.78
C ARG A 344 23.79 6.18 57.52
N LYS A 345 23.07 6.05 58.62
CA LYS A 345 22.96 7.04 59.69
C LYS A 345 24.29 7.09 60.41
N SER A 346 24.88 8.28 60.46
CA SER A 346 25.90 8.63 61.49
C SER A 346 25.19 9.42 62.57
N GLY A 347 25.16 8.83 63.77
CA GLY A 347 24.87 9.57 65.00
C GLY A 347 26.17 10.04 65.63
N ALA A 348 26.14 11.25 66.12
CA ALA A 348 26.69 11.78 67.37
C ALA A 348 26.30 13.28 67.44
#